data_5cb2d5c5b9dff40fb63f30232df097dc
#
_entry.id   5cb2d5c5b9dff40fb63f30232df097dc
#
_cell.length_a   1.000
_cell.length_b   1.000
_cell.length_c   1.000
_cell.angle_alpha   90.00
_cell.angle_beta   90.00
_cell.angle_gamma   90.00
#
_symmetry.space_group_name_H-M   'P 1'
#
loop_
_entity.id
_entity.type
_entity.pdbx_description
1 polymer ?
#
loop_
_entity_poly.entity_id
_entity_poly.type
_entity_poly.pdbx_seq_one_letter_code
_entity_poly.pdbx_strand_id
1 'polypeptide(L)'
;MANEIATSKTAAPGWRAAQVYAMAVICLAIGLAVGYLFRGSRSPASPVPSSAQAAVSQGMPAGMGGPGANPHAGMGNEPPSLDQMKHMADKKAEPLLAQLQADPKNTDVLMQLGNIYLATHQFKEAADYFSKASEIKPKDVKIRTSLASTLYYEGDVDGALKQLTQATTDDPKDANSLFNLGMIRWKGKNDTKGALSAWAQLLKTNPQLEPAKKAQVEKLMAEVRQGKSAN
;
A
#
# COMPACT_ATOMS: atom_id res chain seq x y z
N MET A 1 -22.45 -24.87 -57.54
CA MET A 1 -22.25 -25.49 -56.21
C MET A 1 -22.03 -24.37 -55.22
N ALA A 2 -23.10 -23.95 -54.56
CA ALA A 2 -23.10 -22.88 -53.55
C ALA A 2 -22.85 -23.52 -52.18
N ASN A 3 -21.88 -23.05 -51.46
CA ASN A 3 -21.55 -23.52 -50.14
C ASN A 3 -22.10 -22.51 -49.09
N GLU A 4 -23.20 -22.88 -48.46
CA GLU A 4 -23.79 -22.13 -47.34
C GLU A 4 -22.92 -22.21 -46.11
N ILE A 5 -22.41 -21.06 -45.65
CA ILE A 5 -21.76 -20.92 -44.35
C ILE A 5 -22.86 -20.63 -43.33
N ALA A 6 -23.20 -21.62 -42.54
CA ALA A 6 -24.12 -21.49 -41.41
C ALA A 6 -23.40 -20.73 -40.27
N THR A 7 -23.79 -19.49 -40.01
CA THR A 7 -23.40 -18.72 -38.82
C THR A 7 -24.22 -19.18 -37.63
N SER A 8 -23.62 -19.95 -36.74
CA SER A 8 -24.22 -20.30 -35.46
C SER A 8 -24.13 -19.08 -34.52
N LYS A 9 -25.25 -18.41 -34.34
CA LYS A 9 -25.47 -17.33 -33.39
C LYS A 9 -25.63 -17.94 -31.99
N THR A 10 -24.58 -17.97 -31.17
CA THR A 10 -24.67 -18.35 -29.77
C THR A 10 -25.44 -17.27 -29.01
N ALA A 11 -26.70 -17.58 -28.67
CA ALA A 11 -27.52 -16.75 -27.80
C ALA A 11 -26.96 -16.79 -26.36
N ALA A 12 -26.68 -15.62 -25.82
CA ALA A 12 -26.36 -15.48 -24.40
C ALA A 12 -27.53 -15.98 -23.53
N PRO A 13 -27.30 -16.67 -22.40
CA PRO A 13 -28.38 -17.17 -21.55
C PRO A 13 -29.15 -15.99 -20.97
N GLY A 14 -30.39 -15.78 -21.47
CA GLY A 14 -31.30 -14.78 -20.93
C GLY A 14 -31.71 -15.16 -19.50
N TRP A 15 -31.31 -14.39 -18.52
CA TRP A 15 -31.76 -14.55 -17.15
C TRP A 15 -33.28 -14.32 -17.09
N ARG A 16 -34.02 -15.28 -16.55
CA ARG A 16 -35.44 -15.13 -16.34
C ARG A 16 -35.72 -14.02 -15.36
N ALA A 17 -36.67 -13.14 -15.62
CA ALA A 17 -37.03 -12.00 -14.78
C ALA A 17 -37.15 -12.36 -13.30
N ALA A 18 -37.68 -13.57 -12.99
CA ALA A 18 -37.77 -14.13 -11.65
C ALA A 18 -36.41 -14.28 -10.95
N GLN A 19 -35.32 -14.58 -11.66
CA GLN A 19 -33.98 -14.71 -11.09
C GLN A 19 -33.36 -13.35 -10.74
N VAL A 20 -33.65 -12.34 -11.53
CA VAL A 20 -33.20 -10.96 -11.28
C VAL A 20 -33.91 -10.40 -10.03
N TYR A 21 -35.22 -10.63 -9.91
CA TYR A 21 -35.95 -10.22 -8.72
C TYR A 21 -35.52 -10.95 -7.45
N ALA A 22 -35.23 -12.25 -7.53
CA ALA A 22 -34.74 -13.03 -6.39
C ALA A 22 -33.37 -12.50 -5.90
N MET A 23 -32.45 -12.19 -6.81
CA MET A 23 -31.14 -11.60 -6.48
C MET A 23 -31.29 -10.21 -5.84
N ALA A 24 -32.19 -9.36 -6.36
CA ALA A 24 -32.43 -8.03 -5.81
C ALA A 24 -32.98 -8.10 -4.38
N VAL A 25 -33.90 -9.00 -4.09
CA VAL A 25 -34.47 -9.20 -2.76
C VAL A 25 -33.40 -9.71 -1.75
N ILE A 26 -32.53 -10.63 -2.18
CA ILE A 26 -31.42 -11.15 -1.36
C ILE A 26 -30.43 -10.03 -1.02
N CYS A 27 -30.05 -9.21 -2.01
CA CYS A 27 -29.16 -8.06 -1.77
C CYS A 27 -29.75 -7.04 -0.80
N LEU A 28 -31.07 -6.79 -0.89
CA LEU A 28 -31.76 -5.87 -0.01
C LEU A 28 -31.86 -6.39 1.43
N ALA A 29 -32.09 -7.70 1.59
CA ALA A 29 -32.10 -8.36 2.90
C ALA A 29 -30.71 -8.37 3.57
N ILE A 30 -29.64 -8.61 2.80
CA ILE A 30 -28.27 -8.56 3.31
C ILE A 30 -27.91 -7.11 3.71
N GLY A 31 -28.28 -6.11 2.90
CA GLY A 31 -28.04 -4.69 3.22
C GLY A 31 -28.73 -4.25 4.50
N LEU A 32 -29.99 -4.70 4.74
CA LEU A 32 -30.72 -4.40 5.97
C LEU A 32 -30.11 -5.12 7.20
N ALA A 33 -29.65 -6.36 7.05
CA ALA A 33 -29.00 -7.10 8.13
C ALA A 33 -27.67 -6.46 8.54
N VAL A 34 -26.83 -6.04 7.56
CA VAL A 34 -25.58 -5.35 7.84
C VAL A 34 -25.85 -3.98 8.47
N GLY A 35 -26.82 -3.22 7.98
CA GLY A 35 -27.22 -1.92 8.56
C GLY A 35 -27.73 -2.04 10.01
N TYR A 36 -28.42 -3.11 10.34
CA TYR A 36 -28.93 -3.37 11.70
C TYR A 36 -27.78 -3.73 12.66
N LEU A 37 -26.81 -4.52 12.23
CA LEU A 37 -25.64 -4.90 13.04
C LEU A 37 -24.72 -3.71 13.35
N PHE A 38 -24.61 -2.75 12.44
CA PHE A 38 -23.82 -1.52 12.68
C PHE A 38 -24.53 -0.46 13.51
N ARG A 39 -25.84 -0.55 13.71
CA ARG A 39 -26.60 0.39 14.53
C ARG A 39 -26.41 0.19 16.05
N GLY A 40 -25.86 -0.95 16.48
CA GLY A 40 -25.74 -1.35 17.87
C GLY A 40 -24.50 -0.87 18.64
N SER A 41 -23.56 -0.18 18.02
CA SER A 41 -22.28 0.19 18.66
C SER A 41 -22.10 1.68 18.88
N ARG A 42 -23.11 2.37 19.41
CA ARG A 42 -22.90 3.68 20.03
C ARG A 42 -22.83 3.47 21.54
N SER A 43 -21.60 3.48 22.07
CA SER A 43 -21.37 3.59 23.50
C SER A 43 -21.93 4.91 24.02
N PRO A 44 -22.65 4.90 25.16
CA PRO A 44 -23.12 6.15 25.74
C PRO A 44 -21.94 6.95 26.29
N ALA A 45 -21.89 8.24 25.94
CA ALA A 45 -20.93 9.16 26.50
C ALA A 45 -21.20 9.31 28.01
N SER A 46 -20.16 9.06 28.81
CA SER A 46 -20.19 9.30 30.25
C SER A 46 -20.29 10.82 30.51
N PRO A 47 -21.11 11.25 31.47
CA PRO A 47 -21.22 12.67 31.81
C PRO A 47 -19.97 13.12 32.56
N VAL A 48 -19.32 14.15 32.08
CA VAL A 48 -18.32 14.92 32.83
C VAL A 48 -18.99 15.69 33.96
N PRO A 49 -18.53 15.60 35.19
CA PRO A 49 -19.05 16.46 36.25
C PRO A 49 -18.57 17.90 36.07
N SER A 50 -19.56 18.80 35.91
CA SER A 50 -19.38 20.22 36.03
C SER A 50 -19.17 20.56 37.51
N SER A 51 -18.03 21.11 37.88
CA SER A 51 -17.91 21.84 39.12
C SER A 51 -17.03 23.07 38.95
N ALA A 52 -17.71 24.14 39.01
CA ALA A 52 -17.54 25.33 39.85
C ALA A 52 -16.50 26.34 39.38
N GLN A 53 -16.99 27.27 38.84
CA GLN A 53 -16.99 28.75 38.97
C GLN A 53 -16.28 29.35 40.20
N ALA A 54 -15.60 30.45 39.93
CA ALA A 54 -15.26 31.64 40.77
C ALA A 54 -13.80 31.65 41.18
N ALA A 55 -13.05 32.64 40.89
CA ALA A 55 -13.02 34.01 41.25
C ALA A 55 -11.72 34.68 40.76
N VAL A 56 -11.87 35.74 40.07
CA VAL A 56 -11.34 37.12 40.31
C VAL A 56 -9.85 37.35 40.52
N SER A 57 -9.29 37.98 39.51
CA SER A 57 -8.53 39.26 39.54
C SER A 57 -7.11 39.34 40.11
N GLN A 58 -6.34 40.01 39.28
CA GLN A 58 -5.26 40.97 39.58
C GLN A 58 -3.82 40.50 39.72
N GLY A 59 -2.99 41.12 38.92
CA GLY A 59 -1.63 41.39 39.25
C GLY A 59 -0.59 40.86 38.28
N MET A 60 -0.21 41.64 37.25
CA MET A 60 1.12 41.60 36.66
C MET A 60 2.16 42.07 37.72
N PRO A 61 3.39 41.59 37.66
CA PRO A 61 4.36 42.16 36.76
C PRO A 61 5.35 41.17 36.14
N ALA A 62 5.98 41.70 35.09
CA ALA A 62 7.06 41.11 34.31
C ALA A 62 8.25 40.60 35.09
N GLY A 63 8.86 39.53 34.61
CA GLY A 63 10.24 39.23 34.99
C GLY A 63 10.69 37.81 34.68
N MET A 64 11.63 37.70 33.80
CA MET A 64 12.68 36.71 33.67
C MET A 64 12.34 35.37 32.98
N GLY A 65 12.96 35.25 31.79
CA GLY A 65 13.11 34.07 30.99
C GLY A 65 13.74 32.89 31.66
N GLY A 66 13.10 31.75 31.48
CA GLY A 66 13.72 30.45 31.65
C GLY A 66 14.01 29.85 30.27
N PRO A 67 15.22 29.31 30.04
CA PRO A 67 15.53 28.61 28.77
C PRO A 67 14.92 27.22 28.83
N GLY A 68 13.86 27.00 28.07
CA GLY A 68 13.25 25.67 28.03
C GLY A 68 11.88 25.60 27.38
N ALA A 69 11.50 26.56 26.57
CA ALA A 69 10.34 26.41 25.72
C ALA A 69 10.69 25.41 24.60
N ASN A 70 10.30 24.14 24.83
CA ASN A 70 10.36 23.09 23.81
C ASN A 70 9.36 23.47 22.72
N PRO A 71 9.80 23.85 21.50
CA PRO A 71 8.87 24.27 20.44
C PRO A 71 7.99 23.13 19.91
N HIS A 72 8.11 21.94 20.50
CA HIS A 72 7.36 20.74 20.14
C HIS A 72 6.27 20.33 21.16
N ALA A 73 6.02 21.13 22.21
CA ALA A 73 5.04 20.80 23.24
C ALA A 73 3.56 21.00 22.83
N GLY A 74 3.27 21.07 21.54
CA GLY A 74 1.91 21.22 21.00
C GLY A 74 1.54 20.28 19.88
N MET A 75 2.42 19.39 19.47
CA MET A 75 2.05 18.34 18.50
C MET A 75 1.56 17.12 19.26
N GLY A 76 0.24 16.96 19.32
CA GLY A 76 -0.41 15.75 19.77
C GLY A 76 0.20 14.53 19.04
N ASN A 77 0.27 13.41 19.74
CA ASN A 77 0.84 12.13 19.31
C ASN A 77 -0.04 11.44 18.24
N GLU A 78 -0.84 12.20 17.48
CA GLU A 78 -1.64 11.69 16.38
C GLU A 78 -0.81 11.61 15.10
N PRO A 79 -0.87 10.48 14.38
CA PRO A 79 -0.20 10.38 13.10
C PRO A 79 -0.74 11.46 12.14
N PRO A 80 0.11 11.99 11.25
CA PRO A 80 -0.31 13.05 10.33
C PRO A 80 -1.48 12.58 9.46
N SER A 81 -2.44 13.46 9.23
CA SER A 81 -3.56 13.17 8.32
C SER A 81 -3.07 12.97 6.88
N LEU A 82 -3.91 12.34 6.04
CA LEU A 82 -3.59 12.14 4.62
C LEU A 82 -3.29 13.47 3.91
N ASP A 83 -4.04 14.53 4.22
CA ASP A 83 -3.81 15.86 3.65
C ASP A 83 -2.48 16.46 4.10
N GLN A 84 -2.12 16.26 5.36
CA GLN A 84 -0.79 16.68 5.87
C GLN A 84 0.34 15.90 5.20
N MET A 85 0.17 14.58 5.02
CA MET A 85 1.15 13.75 4.31
C MET A 85 1.30 14.19 2.85
N LYS A 86 0.19 14.47 2.16
CA LYS A 86 0.20 15.00 0.80
C LYS A 86 0.94 16.34 0.71
N HIS A 87 0.61 17.29 1.57
CA HIS A 87 1.28 18.58 1.61
C HIS A 87 2.80 18.46 1.89
N MET A 88 3.18 17.53 2.79
CA MET A 88 4.60 17.25 3.03
C MET A 88 5.30 16.64 1.82
N ALA A 89 4.61 15.76 1.08
CA ALA A 89 5.14 15.19 -0.16
C ALA A 89 5.36 16.27 -1.20
N ASP A 90 4.36 17.10 -1.47
CA ASP A 90 4.43 18.17 -2.48
C ASP A 90 5.58 19.14 -2.18
N LYS A 91 5.70 19.57 -0.92
CA LYS A 91 6.82 20.44 -0.50
C LYS A 91 8.19 19.79 -0.69
N LYS A 92 8.34 18.50 -0.43
CA LYS A 92 9.60 17.76 -0.64
C LYS A 92 9.86 17.51 -2.13
N ALA A 93 8.81 17.35 -2.93
CA ALA A 93 8.90 17.07 -4.34
C ALA A 93 9.25 18.32 -5.17
N GLU A 94 8.87 19.51 -4.70
CA GLU A 94 9.05 20.78 -5.44
C GLU A 94 10.46 20.98 -6.03
N PRO A 95 11.57 20.88 -5.26
CA PRO A 95 12.92 21.04 -5.81
C PRO A 95 13.30 19.93 -6.80
N LEU A 96 12.76 18.71 -6.63
CA LEU A 96 13.01 17.59 -7.53
C LEU A 96 12.22 17.74 -8.83
N LEU A 97 11.01 18.29 -8.77
CA LEU A 97 10.21 18.60 -9.96
C LEU A 97 10.91 19.67 -10.83
N ALA A 98 11.53 20.68 -10.23
CA ALA A 98 12.34 21.65 -10.96
C ALA A 98 13.56 20.99 -11.63
N GLN A 99 14.23 20.05 -10.96
CA GLN A 99 15.31 19.26 -11.57
C GLN A 99 14.82 18.38 -12.71
N LEU A 100 13.65 17.75 -12.56
CA LEU A 100 13.06 16.91 -13.59
C LEU A 100 12.63 17.72 -14.83
N GLN A 101 12.21 18.97 -14.65
CA GLN A 101 11.95 19.88 -15.79
C GLN A 101 13.23 20.18 -16.61
N ALA A 102 14.38 20.31 -15.94
CA ALA A 102 15.67 20.52 -16.59
C ALA A 102 16.21 19.24 -17.26
N ASP A 103 16.00 18.09 -16.63
CA ASP A 103 16.39 16.76 -17.15
C ASP A 103 15.26 15.74 -16.95
N PRO A 104 14.32 15.62 -17.92
CA PRO A 104 13.17 14.71 -17.84
C PRO A 104 13.53 13.22 -17.79
N LYS A 105 14.78 12.87 -18.12
CA LYS A 105 15.26 11.47 -18.11
C LYS A 105 16.13 11.15 -16.90
N ASN A 106 16.20 12.01 -15.92
CA ASN A 106 16.96 11.79 -14.70
C ASN A 106 16.29 10.70 -13.83
N THR A 107 16.75 9.46 -13.98
CA THR A 107 16.20 8.33 -13.27
C THR A 107 16.36 8.43 -11.75
N ASP A 108 17.40 9.10 -11.26
CA ASP A 108 17.62 9.24 -9.83
C ASP A 108 16.60 10.21 -9.22
N VAL A 109 16.27 11.29 -9.93
CA VAL A 109 15.20 12.22 -9.54
C VAL A 109 13.83 11.55 -9.61
N LEU A 110 13.55 10.77 -10.67
CA LEU A 110 12.32 10.01 -10.77
C LEU A 110 12.15 9.01 -9.61
N MET A 111 13.22 8.31 -9.25
CA MET A 111 13.22 7.40 -8.10
C MET A 111 12.98 8.12 -6.76
N GLN A 112 13.57 9.30 -6.57
CA GLN A 112 13.36 10.09 -5.36
C GLN A 112 11.91 10.58 -5.26
N LEU A 113 11.34 11.09 -6.35
CA LEU A 113 9.93 11.48 -6.41
C LEU A 113 9.02 10.29 -6.11
N GLY A 114 9.24 9.14 -6.76
CA GLY A 114 8.49 7.92 -6.48
C GLY A 114 8.54 7.52 -4.99
N ASN A 115 9.72 7.59 -4.37
CA ASN A 115 9.89 7.27 -2.94
C ASN A 115 9.17 8.27 -2.02
N ILE A 116 9.15 9.56 -2.34
CA ILE A 116 8.44 10.59 -1.57
C ILE A 116 6.94 10.29 -1.59
N TYR A 117 6.37 10.06 -2.76
CA TYR A 117 4.94 9.78 -2.92
C TYR A 117 4.55 8.42 -2.33
N LEU A 118 5.40 7.39 -2.45
CA LEU A 118 5.19 6.09 -1.80
C LEU A 118 5.15 6.22 -0.27
N ALA A 119 6.10 6.95 0.32
CA ALA A 119 6.18 7.16 1.76
C ALA A 119 5.00 7.95 2.35
N THR A 120 4.27 8.66 1.51
CA THR A 120 3.08 9.44 1.87
C THR A 120 1.77 8.81 1.38
N HIS A 121 1.81 7.51 1.05
CA HIS A 121 0.67 6.71 0.59
C HIS A 121 -0.01 7.19 -0.69
N GLN A 122 0.69 7.97 -1.50
CA GLN A 122 0.23 8.42 -2.83
C GLN A 122 0.74 7.40 -3.87
N PHE A 123 0.14 6.21 -3.86
CA PHE A 123 0.66 5.06 -4.61
C PHE A 123 0.60 5.27 -6.12
N LYS A 124 -0.44 5.92 -6.62
CA LYS A 124 -0.60 6.21 -8.05
C LYS A 124 0.50 7.12 -8.57
N GLU A 125 0.74 8.23 -7.90
CA GLU A 125 1.80 9.18 -8.24
C GLU A 125 3.18 8.50 -8.16
N ALA A 126 3.40 7.68 -7.14
CA ALA A 126 4.63 6.91 -7.00
C ALA A 126 4.82 5.92 -8.17
N ALA A 127 3.75 5.19 -8.56
CA ALA A 127 3.79 4.25 -9.68
C ALA A 127 4.12 4.96 -11.00
N ASP A 128 3.58 6.16 -11.25
CA ASP A 128 3.86 6.96 -12.44
C ASP A 128 5.36 7.31 -12.54
N TYR A 129 5.99 7.74 -11.44
CA TYR A 129 7.42 8.07 -11.44
C TYR A 129 8.31 6.83 -11.59
N PHE A 130 8.00 5.74 -10.89
CA PHE A 130 8.76 4.48 -11.04
C PHE A 130 8.57 3.86 -12.43
N SER A 131 7.39 3.99 -13.04
CA SER A 131 7.16 3.55 -14.42
C SER A 131 8.02 4.30 -15.41
N LYS A 132 8.06 5.63 -15.34
CA LYS A 132 8.96 6.47 -16.17
C LYS A 132 10.42 6.08 -15.97
N ALA A 133 10.85 5.84 -14.72
CA ALA A 133 12.21 5.40 -14.46
C ALA A 133 12.49 4.02 -15.09
N SER A 134 11.52 3.10 -15.02
CA SER A 134 11.62 1.75 -15.60
C SER A 134 11.65 1.75 -17.13
N GLU A 135 10.99 2.71 -17.78
CA GLU A 135 11.08 2.91 -19.24
C GLU A 135 12.47 3.33 -19.68
N ILE A 136 13.14 4.17 -18.88
CA ILE A 136 14.49 4.66 -19.17
C ILE A 136 15.56 3.59 -18.86
N LYS A 137 15.41 2.89 -17.72
CA LYS A 137 16.33 1.81 -17.29
C LYS A 137 15.57 0.50 -17.09
N PRO A 138 15.16 -0.18 -18.17
CA PRO A 138 14.27 -1.35 -18.09
C PRO A 138 14.87 -2.59 -17.40
N LYS A 139 16.18 -2.66 -17.22
CA LYS A 139 16.88 -3.76 -16.54
C LYS A 139 17.32 -3.41 -15.10
N ASP A 140 16.98 -2.22 -14.63
CA ASP A 140 17.32 -1.83 -13.26
C ASP A 140 16.37 -2.53 -12.28
N VAL A 141 16.92 -3.51 -11.57
CA VAL A 141 16.19 -4.35 -10.62
C VAL A 141 15.60 -3.54 -9.46
N LYS A 142 16.30 -2.48 -9.00
CA LYS A 142 15.81 -1.62 -7.92
C LYS A 142 14.55 -0.85 -8.34
N ILE A 143 14.58 -0.28 -9.55
CA ILE A 143 13.43 0.43 -10.13
C ILE A 143 12.23 -0.52 -10.24
N ARG A 144 12.43 -1.72 -10.81
CA ARG A 144 11.37 -2.73 -10.94
C ARG A 144 10.81 -3.16 -9.60
N THR A 145 11.66 -3.35 -8.60
CA THR A 145 11.23 -3.77 -7.26
C THR A 145 10.44 -2.67 -6.56
N SER A 146 10.84 -1.40 -6.74
CA SER A 146 10.09 -0.26 -6.20
C SER A 146 8.72 -0.12 -6.89
N LEU A 147 8.69 -0.22 -8.23
CA LEU A 147 7.44 -0.22 -8.99
C LEU A 147 6.52 -1.36 -8.54
N ALA A 148 7.04 -2.56 -8.40
CA ALA A 148 6.25 -3.72 -7.96
C ALA A 148 5.64 -3.53 -6.58
N SER A 149 6.41 -3.02 -5.62
CA SER A 149 5.90 -2.72 -4.28
C SER A 149 4.78 -1.69 -4.32
N THR A 150 4.94 -0.67 -5.15
CA THR A 150 3.95 0.41 -5.32
C THR A 150 2.66 -0.11 -5.96
N LEU A 151 2.77 -0.88 -7.05
CA LEU A 151 1.62 -1.52 -7.70
C LEU A 151 0.85 -2.43 -6.74
N TYR A 152 1.56 -3.15 -5.86
CA TYR A 152 0.92 -3.98 -4.84
C TYR A 152 0.09 -3.12 -3.86
N TYR A 153 0.61 -2.00 -3.38
CA TYR A 153 -0.14 -1.08 -2.50
C TYR A 153 -1.29 -0.37 -3.22
N GLU A 154 -1.19 -0.15 -4.52
CA GLU A 154 -2.26 0.36 -5.36
C GLU A 154 -3.38 -0.68 -5.60
N GLY A 155 -3.09 -1.97 -5.37
CA GLY A 155 -4.00 -3.10 -5.57
C GLY A 155 -3.75 -3.88 -6.87
N ASP A 156 -2.82 -3.45 -7.72
CA ASP A 156 -2.41 -4.20 -8.92
C ASP A 156 -1.40 -5.30 -8.57
N VAL A 157 -1.94 -6.38 -8.00
CA VAL A 157 -1.14 -7.55 -7.59
C VAL A 157 -0.50 -8.24 -8.79
N ASP A 158 -1.18 -8.31 -9.92
CA ASP A 158 -0.67 -8.98 -11.13
C ASP A 158 0.46 -8.19 -11.78
N GLY A 159 0.31 -6.88 -11.88
CA GLY A 159 1.37 -5.97 -12.31
C GLY A 159 2.60 -6.06 -11.41
N ALA A 160 2.41 -6.08 -10.09
CA ALA A 160 3.48 -6.24 -9.12
C ALA A 160 4.24 -7.56 -9.32
N LEU A 161 3.54 -8.68 -9.46
CA LEU A 161 4.16 -9.99 -9.71
C LEU A 161 4.91 -10.04 -11.04
N LYS A 162 4.37 -9.41 -12.09
CA LYS A 162 5.05 -9.30 -13.39
C LYS A 162 6.39 -8.57 -13.26
N GLN A 163 6.42 -7.44 -12.57
CA GLN A 163 7.65 -6.67 -12.35
C GLN A 163 8.67 -7.47 -11.53
N LEU A 164 8.25 -8.15 -10.45
CA LEU A 164 9.16 -8.94 -9.61
C LEU A 164 9.67 -10.20 -10.32
N THR A 165 8.84 -10.85 -11.13
CA THR A 165 9.28 -12.00 -11.93
C THR A 165 10.37 -11.57 -12.92
N GLN A 166 10.20 -10.41 -13.56
CA GLN A 166 11.23 -9.87 -14.44
C GLN A 166 12.47 -9.45 -13.65
N ALA A 167 12.32 -8.80 -12.50
CA ALA A 167 13.45 -8.41 -11.64
C ALA A 167 14.29 -9.65 -11.22
N THR A 168 13.63 -10.75 -10.81
CA THR A 168 14.32 -11.99 -10.45
C THR A 168 14.88 -12.78 -11.65
N THR A 169 14.43 -12.47 -12.87
CA THR A 169 15.03 -12.96 -14.11
C THR A 169 16.29 -12.17 -14.45
N ASP A 170 16.25 -10.84 -14.29
CA ASP A 170 17.36 -9.94 -14.56
C ASP A 170 18.48 -10.10 -13.50
N ASP A 171 18.13 -10.27 -12.21
CA ASP A 171 19.03 -10.64 -11.12
C ASP A 171 18.40 -11.72 -10.21
N PRO A 172 18.75 -13.01 -10.45
CA PRO A 172 18.23 -14.12 -9.64
C PRO A 172 18.69 -14.14 -8.17
N LYS A 173 19.62 -13.26 -7.79
CA LYS A 173 20.18 -13.16 -6.44
C LYS A 173 19.71 -11.92 -5.69
N ASP A 174 18.99 -11.01 -6.34
CA ASP A 174 18.52 -9.81 -5.65
C ASP A 174 17.58 -10.15 -4.47
N ALA A 175 18.07 -9.88 -3.27
CA ALA A 175 17.40 -10.26 -2.04
C ALA A 175 16.06 -9.53 -1.84
N ASN A 176 15.95 -8.29 -2.31
CA ASN A 176 14.74 -7.50 -2.15
C ASN A 176 13.63 -7.98 -3.10
N SER A 177 13.98 -8.25 -4.36
CA SER A 177 13.03 -8.81 -5.32
C SER A 177 12.50 -10.17 -4.89
N LEU A 178 13.39 -11.08 -4.44
CA LEU A 178 12.98 -12.40 -3.94
C LEU A 178 12.12 -12.32 -2.69
N PHE A 179 12.45 -11.42 -1.76
CA PHE A 179 11.64 -11.20 -0.56
C PHE A 179 10.24 -10.71 -0.92
N ASN A 180 10.16 -9.66 -1.75
CA ASN A 180 8.89 -9.07 -2.16
C ASN A 180 8.06 -10.03 -3.02
N LEU A 181 8.70 -10.82 -3.89
CA LEU A 181 8.02 -11.85 -4.68
C LEU A 181 7.33 -12.87 -3.76
N GLY A 182 8.01 -13.33 -2.72
CA GLY A 182 7.42 -14.22 -1.72
C GLY A 182 6.26 -13.56 -0.97
N MET A 183 6.43 -12.31 -0.52
CA MET A 183 5.40 -11.56 0.20
C MET A 183 4.14 -11.36 -0.64
N ILE A 184 4.28 -10.93 -1.89
CA ILE A 184 3.14 -10.62 -2.76
C ILE A 184 2.46 -11.90 -3.22
N ARG A 185 3.19 -13.00 -3.48
CA ARG A 185 2.59 -14.31 -3.73
C ARG A 185 1.74 -14.77 -2.56
N TRP A 186 2.26 -14.68 -1.34
CA TRP A 186 1.53 -15.07 -0.15
C TRP A 186 0.35 -14.15 0.12
N LYS A 187 0.59 -12.84 0.31
CA LYS A 187 -0.45 -11.90 0.73
C LYS A 187 -1.40 -11.48 -0.39
N GLY A 188 -0.91 -11.38 -1.61
CA GLY A 188 -1.70 -10.90 -2.75
C GLY A 188 -2.45 -12.00 -3.50
N LYS A 189 -1.89 -13.22 -3.55
CA LYS A 189 -2.48 -14.34 -4.32
C LYS A 189 -2.77 -15.57 -3.48
N ASN A 190 -2.45 -15.59 -2.19
CA ASN A 190 -2.49 -16.77 -1.33
C ASN A 190 -1.71 -17.97 -1.91
N ASP A 191 -0.71 -17.67 -2.74
CA ASP A 191 0.20 -18.66 -3.34
C ASP A 191 1.31 -19.02 -2.33
N THR A 192 0.97 -19.87 -1.39
CA THR A 192 1.88 -20.33 -0.32
C THR A 192 3.08 -21.09 -0.87
N LYS A 193 2.89 -21.90 -1.93
CA LYS A 193 3.97 -22.67 -2.56
C LYS A 193 4.97 -21.76 -3.25
N GLY A 194 4.48 -20.81 -4.04
CA GLY A 194 5.32 -19.84 -4.72
C GLY A 194 6.05 -18.91 -3.76
N ALA A 195 5.42 -18.52 -2.66
CA ALA A 195 6.04 -17.73 -1.61
C ALA A 195 7.22 -18.47 -0.95
N LEU A 196 7.00 -19.71 -0.52
CA LEU A 196 8.05 -20.56 0.06
C LEU A 196 9.20 -20.80 -0.90
N SER A 197 8.91 -20.98 -2.19
CA SER A 197 9.94 -21.16 -3.23
C SER A 197 10.82 -19.91 -3.39
N ALA A 198 10.21 -18.71 -3.45
CA ALA A 198 10.94 -17.45 -3.57
C ALA A 198 11.84 -17.19 -2.34
N TRP A 199 11.35 -17.43 -1.14
CA TRP A 199 12.12 -17.25 0.09
C TRP A 199 13.19 -18.34 0.27
N ALA A 200 12.96 -19.57 -0.16
CA ALA A 200 13.98 -20.61 -0.18
C ALA A 200 15.13 -20.24 -1.15
N GLN A 201 14.79 -19.68 -2.32
CA GLN A 201 15.79 -19.16 -3.26
C GLN A 201 16.56 -18.00 -2.63
N LEU A 202 15.89 -17.05 -1.97
CA LEU A 202 16.52 -15.94 -1.26
C LEU A 202 17.60 -16.43 -0.30
N LEU A 203 17.26 -17.36 0.60
CA LEU A 203 18.20 -17.90 1.59
C LEU A 203 19.34 -18.67 0.96
N LYS A 204 19.09 -19.40 -0.14
CA LYS A 204 20.09 -20.16 -0.86
C LYS A 204 21.10 -19.27 -1.59
N THR A 205 20.61 -18.20 -2.25
CA THR A 205 21.46 -17.33 -3.09
C THR A 205 22.15 -16.22 -2.30
N ASN A 206 21.71 -15.96 -1.05
CA ASN A 206 22.23 -14.91 -0.19
C ASN A 206 22.70 -15.46 1.16
N PRO A 207 23.77 -16.29 1.20
CA PRO A 207 24.27 -16.85 2.47
C PRO A 207 24.78 -15.78 3.44
N GLN A 208 25.15 -14.60 2.92
CA GLN A 208 25.65 -13.44 3.66
C GLN A 208 24.51 -12.49 4.12
N LEU A 209 23.25 -12.93 4.00
CA LEU A 209 22.11 -12.11 4.40
C LEU A 209 22.23 -11.77 5.90
N GLU A 210 21.92 -10.50 6.23
CA GLU A 210 21.93 -10.03 7.61
C GLU A 210 21.11 -10.97 8.52
N PRO A 211 21.60 -11.34 9.73
CA PRO A 211 20.93 -12.31 10.61
C PRO A 211 19.48 -11.96 10.92
N ALA A 212 19.18 -10.67 11.14
CA ALA A 212 17.82 -10.21 11.43
C ALA A 212 16.88 -10.46 10.22
N LYS A 213 17.36 -10.17 9.01
CA LYS A 213 16.59 -10.39 7.77
C LYS A 213 16.41 -11.88 7.47
N LYS A 214 17.43 -12.69 7.73
CA LYS A 214 17.36 -14.15 7.63
C LYS A 214 16.31 -14.71 8.59
N ALA A 215 16.35 -14.34 9.87
CA ALA A 215 15.37 -14.76 10.86
C ALA A 215 13.94 -14.33 10.51
N GLN A 216 13.77 -13.14 9.94
CA GLN A 216 12.48 -12.66 9.46
C GLN A 216 11.93 -13.57 8.35
N VAL A 217 12.74 -13.92 7.36
CA VAL A 217 12.34 -14.81 6.26
C VAL A 217 11.99 -16.19 6.77
N GLU A 218 12.80 -16.78 7.65
CA GLU A 218 12.55 -18.08 8.26
C GLU A 218 11.25 -18.10 9.07
N LYS A 219 10.96 -17.03 9.82
CA LYS A 219 9.70 -16.85 10.54
C LYS A 219 8.51 -16.82 9.59
N LEU A 220 8.57 -16.03 8.51
CA LEU A 220 7.50 -15.98 7.50
C LEU A 220 7.26 -17.35 6.85
N MET A 221 8.34 -18.07 6.53
CA MET A 221 8.22 -19.44 5.98
C MET A 221 7.57 -20.40 6.98
N ALA A 222 7.85 -20.28 8.27
CA ALA A 222 7.22 -21.09 9.31
C ALA A 222 5.73 -20.76 9.46
N GLU A 223 5.35 -19.49 9.43
CA GLU A 223 3.96 -19.03 9.48
C GLU A 223 3.14 -19.59 8.32
N VAL A 224 3.69 -19.52 7.10
CA VAL A 224 3.04 -20.09 5.90
C VAL A 224 2.88 -21.60 6.00
N ARG A 225 3.89 -22.33 6.49
CA ARG A 225 3.82 -23.80 6.67
C ARG A 225 2.81 -24.21 7.73
N GLN A 226 2.56 -23.37 8.74
CA GLN A 226 1.51 -23.59 9.77
C GLN A 226 0.11 -23.25 9.27
N GLY A 227 -0.06 -22.86 8.01
CA GLY A 227 -1.36 -22.49 7.45
C GLY A 227 -1.90 -21.16 7.98
N LYS A 228 -1.06 -20.31 8.57
CA LYS A 228 -1.48 -18.97 8.96
C LYS A 228 -1.85 -18.18 7.72
N SER A 229 -3.08 -17.66 7.71
CA SER A 229 -3.57 -16.77 6.67
C SER A 229 -2.71 -15.50 6.63
N ALA A 230 -2.59 -14.93 5.45
CA ALA A 230 -1.87 -13.68 5.20
C ALA A 230 -2.68 -12.44 5.62
N ASN A 231 -3.28 -12.45 6.83
CA ASN A 231 -4.04 -11.31 7.36
C ASN A 231 -3.12 -10.14 7.70
#